data_e5c9f83dc856f6a8888a0748d660b31c
#
_entry.id   e5c9f83dc856f6a8888a0748d660b31c
#
_cell.length_a   1.000
_cell.length_b   1.000
_cell.length_c   1.000
_cell.angle_alpha   90.00
_cell.angle_beta   90.00
_cell.angle_gamma   90.00
#
_symmetry.space_group_name_H-M   'P 1'
#
loop_
_entity.id
_entity.type
_entity.pdbx_description
1 polymer ?
#
loop_
_entity_poly.entity_id
_entity_poly.type
_entity_poly.pdbx_seq_one_letter_code
_entity_poly.pdbx_strand_id
1 'polypeptide(L)'
;LVIALGLLAPACADLEVINETAPDAERALANPSDVMSLAGGAFRTWNNTNQGYEAVALAMAVMGDYLTCSWGNSAMRDMSWEPRINSFNNSLTYSYFPIIRSQWQDSYRAIAAVNLALGRLNEGMDFGGADQNALLEAWCYFVSGVSHGTLGLDFDQANIIPWDADISTLELKPWEEVVAAGLQLLDEAIAIANANSFTVPPKWTGGVAMTNVELAQLASGFAARIMASQSR
;
A
#
# COMPACT_ATOMS: atom_id res chain seq x y z
N LEU A 1 59.29 26.20 34.15
CA LEU A 1 58.34 26.16 32.99
C LEU A 1 57.50 24.86 33.09
N VAL A 2 56.28 24.97 33.64
CA VAL A 2 55.36 23.82 33.77
C VAL A 2 54.39 23.91 32.58
N ILE A 3 54.49 22.92 31.70
CA ILE A 3 53.60 22.78 30.57
C ILE A 3 52.36 22.01 31.05
N ALA A 4 51.23 22.70 31.16
CA ALA A 4 49.92 22.08 31.40
C ALA A 4 49.46 21.40 30.11
N LEU A 5 49.55 20.06 30.08
CA LEU A 5 49.00 19.24 28.99
C LEU A 5 47.49 19.09 29.24
N GLY A 6 46.68 19.91 28.52
CA GLY A 6 45.24 19.86 28.60
C GLY A 6 44.71 18.53 28.10
N LEU A 7 43.93 17.84 28.92
CA LEU A 7 43.12 16.69 28.59
C LEU A 7 42.04 17.07 27.56
N LEU A 8 42.29 16.76 26.30
CA LEU A 8 41.25 16.63 25.30
C LEU A 8 40.58 15.26 25.50
N ALA A 9 39.62 15.19 26.37
CA ALA A 9 38.70 14.07 26.41
C ALA A 9 37.80 14.15 25.16
N PRO A 10 37.74 13.09 24.33
CA PRO A 10 36.77 13.05 23.28
C PRO A 10 35.37 12.90 23.93
N ALA A 11 34.62 13.94 23.98
CA ALA A 11 33.20 13.92 24.34
C ALA A 11 32.40 13.40 23.12
N CYS A 12 32.63 12.14 22.75
CA CYS A 12 31.65 11.36 22.04
C CYS A 12 30.72 10.76 23.09
N ALA A 13 29.89 11.58 23.72
CA ALA A 13 28.70 11.08 24.35
C ALA A 13 27.78 10.65 23.18
N ASP A 14 27.48 9.37 23.14
CA ASP A 14 26.42 8.83 22.29
C ASP A 14 25.14 9.55 22.69
N LEU A 15 24.74 10.50 21.84
CA LEU A 15 23.51 11.24 22.03
C LEU A 15 22.36 10.32 21.57
N GLU A 16 22.04 9.34 22.34
CA GLU A 16 20.78 8.61 22.24
C GLU A 16 19.66 9.57 22.66
N VAL A 17 19.20 10.39 21.72
CA VAL A 17 18.03 11.24 21.93
C VAL A 17 16.80 10.37 21.79
N ILE A 18 16.30 9.89 22.91
CA ILE A 18 14.97 9.22 22.94
C ILE A 18 13.95 10.28 22.55
N ASN A 19 13.37 10.12 21.38
CA ASN A 19 12.30 11.01 20.92
C ASN A 19 10.99 10.65 21.65
N GLU A 20 10.72 11.31 22.76
CA GLU A 20 9.53 11.05 23.59
C GLU A 20 8.22 11.48 22.87
N THR A 21 8.29 12.28 21.83
CA THR A 21 7.13 12.84 21.13
C THR A 21 6.77 12.09 19.85
N ALA A 22 7.65 11.25 19.32
CA ALA A 22 7.34 10.32 18.22
C ALA A 22 7.23 8.89 18.78
N PRO A 23 6.17 8.15 18.43
CA PRO A 23 6.12 6.75 18.81
C PRO A 23 7.31 6.04 18.18
N ASP A 24 8.12 5.38 19.02
CA ASP A 24 9.12 4.46 18.55
C ASP A 24 8.42 3.35 17.76
N ALA A 25 8.90 3.08 16.54
CA ALA A 25 8.32 2.07 15.67
C ALA A 25 8.28 0.70 16.36
N GLU A 26 9.31 0.37 17.13
CA GLU A 26 9.38 -0.87 17.90
C GLU A 26 8.26 -0.93 18.95
N ARG A 27 8.03 0.15 19.69
CA ARG A 27 6.97 0.24 20.70
C ARG A 27 5.57 0.19 20.07
N ALA A 28 5.36 0.85 18.94
CA ALA A 28 4.09 0.81 18.22
C ALA A 28 3.78 -0.61 17.71
N LEU A 29 4.80 -1.31 17.20
CA LEU A 29 4.67 -2.67 16.70
C LEU A 29 4.64 -3.74 17.82
N ALA A 30 4.87 -3.39 19.08
CA ALA A 30 4.72 -4.27 20.22
C ALA A 30 3.28 -4.37 20.73
N ASN A 31 2.40 -3.44 20.33
CA ASN A 31 1.01 -3.40 20.79
C ASN A 31 0.06 -3.93 19.70
N PRO A 32 -0.70 -5.02 19.95
CA PRO A 32 -1.62 -5.59 18.98
C PRO A 32 -2.66 -4.58 18.44
N SER A 33 -3.16 -3.66 19.29
CA SER A 33 -4.15 -2.67 18.84
C SER A 33 -3.58 -1.63 17.86
N ASP A 34 -2.29 -1.29 17.99
CA ASP A 34 -1.62 -0.34 17.12
C ASP A 34 -1.29 -1.01 15.77
N VAL A 35 -0.86 -2.27 15.79
CA VAL A 35 -0.66 -3.08 14.59
C VAL A 35 -1.98 -3.27 13.82
N MET A 36 -3.07 -3.59 14.52
CA MET A 36 -4.43 -3.67 13.93
C MET A 36 -4.85 -2.34 13.30
N SER A 37 -4.52 -1.23 13.93
CA SER A 37 -4.85 0.11 13.43
C SER A 37 -4.03 0.48 12.19
N LEU A 38 -2.74 0.09 12.18
CA LEU A 38 -1.85 0.26 11.03
C LEU A 38 -2.37 -0.51 9.81
N ALA A 39 -2.65 -1.81 9.97
CA ALA A 39 -3.20 -2.64 8.91
C ALA A 39 -4.57 -2.14 8.41
N GLY A 40 -5.45 -1.76 9.35
CA GLY A 40 -6.77 -1.23 9.03
C GLY A 40 -6.74 0.06 8.21
N GLY A 41 -5.71 0.90 8.39
CA GLY A 41 -5.51 2.14 7.63
C GLY A 41 -4.95 1.95 6.22
N ALA A 42 -4.34 0.80 5.93
CA ALA A 42 -3.59 0.57 4.71
C ALA A 42 -4.48 0.62 3.44
N PHE A 43 -5.69 0.07 3.49
CA PHE A 43 -6.63 0.15 2.36
C PHE A 43 -7.02 1.59 2.03
N ARG A 44 -7.19 2.45 3.03
CA ARG A 44 -7.46 3.87 2.80
C ARG A 44 -6.31 4.55 2.07
N THR A 45 -5.05 4.24 2.43
CA THR A 45 -3.86 4.77 1.77
C THR A 45 -3.89 4.41 0.28
N TRP A 46 -4.07 3.13 -0.05
CA TRP A 46 -4.22 2.65 -1.41
C TRP A 46 -5.42 3.31 -2.13
N ASN A 47 -6.60 3.33 -1.50
CA ASN A 47 -7.83 3.84 -2.11
C ASN A 47 -7.75 5.35 -2.44
N ASN A 48 -7.21 6.15 -1.55
CA ASN A 48 -7.11 7.60 -1.75
C ASN A 48 -6.25 7.94 -2.97
N THR A 49 -5.16 7.20 -3.17
CA THR A 49 -4.25 7.44 -4.29
C THR A 49 -4.76 6.87 -5.60
N ASN A 50 -5.54 5.79 -5.56
CA ASN A 50 -6.04 5.14 -6.77
C ASN A 50 -7.41 5.65 -7.21
N GLN A 51 -8.29 6.08 -6.28
CA GLN A 51 -9.68 6.46 -6.56
C GLN A 51 -10.04 7.87 -6.09
N GLY A 52 -9.11 8.57 -5.44
CA GLY A 52 -9.33 9.90 -4.91
C GLY A 52 -9.26 11.00 -5.97
N TYR A 53 -9.51 12.23 -5.52
CA TYR A 53 -9.21 13.42 -6.32
C TYR A 53 -7.70 13.52 -6.58
N GLU A 54 -7.29 13.87 -7.79
CA GLU A 54 -5.89 13.84 -8.25
C GLU A 54 -5.29 12.42 -8.36
N ALA A 55 -6.12 11.38 -8.33
CA ALA A 55 -5.67 10.02 -8.52
C ALA A 55 -5.41 9.71 -10.02
N VAL A 56 -4.55 8.74 -10.25
CA VAL A 56 -4.24 8.28 -11.61
C VAL A 56 -5.49 7.77 -12.34
N ALA A 57 -6.42 7.14 -11.64
CA ALA A 57 -7.67 6.65 -12.23
C ALA A 57 -8.50 7.77 -12.86
N LEU A 58 -8.48 8.98 -12.31
CA LEU A 58 -9.17 10.12 -12.89
C LEU A 58 -8.54 10.57 -14.20
N ALA A 59 -7.20 10.65 -14.26
CA ALA A 59 -6.47 10.98 -15.48
C ALA A 59 -6.69 9.91 -16.56
N MET A 60 -6.67 8.63 -16.20
CA MET A 60 -6.93 7.51 -17.12
C MET A 60 -8.38 7.50 -17.63
N ALA A 61 -9.35 7.82 -16.78
CA ALA A 61 -10.77 7.91 -17.18
C ALA A 61 -11.02 9.03 -18.21
N VAL A 62 -10.31 10.16 -18.08
CA VAL A 62 -10.35 11.25 -19.06
C VAL A 62 -9.61 10.86 -20.34
N MET A 63 -8.47 10.17 -20.22
CA MET A 63 -7.69 9.68 -21.37
C MET A 63 -8.47 8.65 -22.19
N GLY A 64 -9.28 7.83 -21.52
CA GLY A 64 -10.14 6.83 -22.17
C GLY A 64 -11.51 7.36 -22.62
N ASP A 65 -11.74 8.67 -22.61
CA ASP A 65 -12.99 9.34 -22.97
C ASP A 65 -14.22 8.90 -22.13
N TYR A 66 -13.96 8.26 -20.98
CA TYR A 66 -15.02 7.90 -20.03
C TYR A 66 -15.54 9.11 -19.26
N LEU A 67 -14.66 10.09 -19.00
CA LEU A 67 -14.98 11.37 -18.40
C LEU A 67 -14.48 12.51 -19.28
N THR A 68 -15.14 13.67 -19.19
CA THR A 68 -14.67 14.91 -19.82
C THR A 68 -14.07 15.83 -18.76
N CYS A 69 -13.03 16.56 -19.14
CA CYS A 69 -12.40 17.54 -18.28
C CYS A 69 -13.05 18.91 -18.45
N SER A 70 -13.77 19.38 -17.42
CA SER A 70 -14.21 20.78 -17.33
C SER A 70 -13.17 21.70 -16.69
N TRP A 71 -12.12 21.13 -16.09
CA TRP A 71 -11.09 21.81 -15.34
C TRP A 71 -9.70 21.29 -15.69
N GLY A 72 -8.73 22.18 -15.94
CA GLY A 72 -7.41 21.83 -16.44
C GLY A 72 -6.42 21.33 -15.37
N ASN A 73 -6.90 20.83 -14.22
CA ASN A 73 -6.05 20.36 -13.12
C ASN A 73 -5.68 18.88 -13.27
N SER A 74 -4.65 18.44 -12.54
CA SER A 74 -4.27 17.04 -12.32
C SER A 74 -4.13 16.22 -13.62
N ALA A 75 -3.46 16.79 -14.63
CA ALA A 75 -3.25 16.23 -15.97
C ALA A 75 -4.51 16.04 -16.81
N MET A 76 -5.69 16.26 -16.27
CA MET A 76 -6.96 16.03 -16.99
C MET A 76 -7.06 16.80 -18.30
N ARG A 77 -6.58 18.05 -18.32
CA ARG A 77 -6.53 18.86 -19.54
C ARG A 77 -5.64 18.24 -20.61
N ASP A 78 -4.44 17.83 -20.24
CA ASP A 78 -3.45 17.25 -21.17
C ASP A 78 -3.94 15.90 -21.71
N MET A 79 -4.74 15.18 -20.92
CA MET A 79 -5.28 13.88 -21.28
C MET A 79 -6.59 13.97 -22.11
N SER A 80 -7.34 15.11 -22.01
CA SER A 80 -8.63 15.26 -22.69
C SER A 80 -8.55 15.88 -24.08
N TRP A 81 -7.43 16.51 -24.44
CA TRP A 81 -7.30 17.22 -25.70
C TRP A 81 -6.81 16.31 -26.83
N GLU A 82 -7.46 16.43 -28.00
CA GLU A 82 -7.02 15.80 -29.23
C GLU A 82 -6.59 16.87 -30.28
N PRO A 83 -5.43 16.77 -30.90
CA PRO A 83 -4.37 15.78 -30.60
C PRO A 83 -3.70 16.04 -29.24
N ARG A 84 -3.33 14.98 -28.53
CA ARG A 84 -2.61 15.10 -27.25
C ARG A 84 -1.24 15.72 -27.45
N ILE A 85 -1.03 16.88 -26.83
CA ILE A 85 0.20 17.66 -27.01
C ILE A 85 1.26 17.21 -26.01
N ASN A 86 0.83 16.84 -24.79
CA ASN A 86 1.72 16.39 -23.72
C ASN A 86 1.43 14.93 -23.41
N SER A 87 2.47 14.09 -23.51
CA SER A 87 2.34 12.68 -23.14
C SER A 87 2.33 12.53 -21.64
N PHE A 88 1.41 11.72 -21.13
CA PHE A 88 1.44 11.25 -19.74
C PHE A 88 2.64 10.32 -19.58
N ASN A 89 3.59 10.66 -18.70
CA ASN A 89 4.84 9.91 -18.53
C ASN A 89 5.40 10.07 -17.11
N ASN A 90 6.30 9.18 -16.72
CA ASN A 90 6.95 9.16 -15.42
C ASN A 90 8.30 9.91 -15.36
N SER A 91 8.55 10.85 -16.27
CA SER A 91 9.70 11.72 -16.19
C SER A 91 9.60 12.68 -15.01
N LEU A 92 10.70 12.88 -14.28
CA LEU A 92 10.79 13.84 -13.18
C LEU A 92 10.50 15.29 -13.60
N THR A 93 10.64 15.60 -14.90
CA THR A 93 10.35 16.92 -15.47
C THR A 93 8.89 17.09 -15.90
N TYR A 94 8.09 16.02 -15.88
CA TYR A 94 6.66 16.09 -16.21
C TYR A 94 5.88 16.77 -15.07
N SER A 95 5.11 17.81 -15.39
CA SER A 95 4.41 18.62 -14.39
C SER A 95 3.47 17.83 -13.48
N TYR A 96 2.91 16.73 -13.99
CA TYR A 96 1.99 15.87 -13.26
C TYR A 96 2.61 14.56 -12.78
N PHE A 97 3.94 14.44 -12.81
CA PHE A 97 4.67 13.32 -12.23
C PHE A 97 4.25 12.97 -10.79
N PRO A 98 3.88 13.92 -9.91
CA PRO A 98 3.40 13.60 -8.56
C PRO A 98 2.22 12.61 -8.53
N ILE A 99 1.33 12.60 -9.52
CA ILE A 99 0.19 11.67 -9.61
C ILE A 99 0.70 10.24 -9.75
N ILE A 100 1.61 10.01 -10.70
CA ILE A 100 2.22 8.69 -10.96
C ILE A 100 3.04 8.23 -9.75
N ARG A 101 3.87 9.14 -9.22
CA ARG A 101 4.70 8.88 -8.06
C ARG A 101 3.89 8.52 -6.82
N SER A 102 2.79 9.23 -6.56
CA SER A 102 1.95 8.97 -5.41
C SER A 102 1.31 7.59 -5.48
N GLN A 103 0.85 7.17 -6.65
CA GLN A 103 0.30 5.83 -6.83
C GLN A 103 1.35 4.75 -6.53
N TRP A 104 2.55 4.87 -7.06
CA TRP A 104 3.66 3.98 -6.75
C TRP A 104 3.97 3.94 -5.26
N GLN A 105 4.22 5.10 -4.66
CA GLN A 105 4.62 5.21 -3.26
C GLN A 105 3.55 4.72 -2.29
N ASP A 106 2.29 5.08 -2.51
CA ASP A 106 1.23 4.74 -1.57
C ASP A 106 0.76 3.28 -1.71
N SER A 107 0.88 2.69 -2.90
CA SER A 107 0.71 1.23 -3.04
C SER A 107 1.75 0.48 -2.21
N TYR A 108 3.03 0.87 -2.28
CA TYR A 108 4.06 0.25 -1.45
C TYR A 108 3.97 0.61 0.03
N ARG A 109 3.48 1.79 0.39
CA ARG A 109 3.16 2.11 1.81
C ARG A 109 2.06 1.21 2.36
N ALA A 110 1.03 0.94 1.55
CA ALA A 110 -0.04 0.02 1.93
C ALA A 110 0.51 -1.40 2.10
N ILE A 111 1.32 -1.90 1.15
CA ILE A 111 1.99 -3.20 1.23
C ILE A 111 2.88 -3.27 2.48
N ALA A 112 3.72 -2.27 2.72
CA ALA A 112 4.61 -2.24 3.89
C ALA A 112 3.83 -2.30 5.22
N ALA A 113 2.72 -1.56 5.33
CA ALA A 113 1.90 -1.56 6.53
C ALA A 113 1.28 -2.93 6.83
N VAL A 114 0.76 -3.62 5.80
CA VAL A 114 0.16 -4.95 5.98
C VAL A 114 1.23 -6.04 6.15
N ASN A 115 2.40 -5.92 5.53
CA ASN A 115 3.50 -6.84 5.71
C ASN A 115 4.07 -6.79 7.14
N LEU A 116 4.16 -5.60 7.73
CA LEU A 116 4.52 -5.45 9.15
C LEU A 116 3.51 -6.18 10.06
N ALA A 117 2.22 -6.07 9.77
CA ALA A 117 1.19 -6.73 10.55
C ALA A 117 1.24 -8.26 10.39
N LEU A 118 1.41 -8.76 9.15
CA LEU A 118 1.61 -10.18 8.88
C LEU A 118 2.87 -10.73 9.57
N GLY A 119 3.96 -9.97 9.56
CA GLY A 119 5.19 -10.32 10.28
C GLY A 119 4.90 -10.55 11.77
N ARG A 120 4.22 -9.63 12.45
CA ARG A 120 3.84 -9.77 13.86
C ARG A 120 2.92 -10.96 14.13
N LEU A 121 1.96 -11.21 13.24
CA LEU A 121 1.09 -12.38 13.34
C LEU A 121 1.90 -13.68 13.24
N ASN A 122 2.83 -13.77 12.28
CA ASN A 122 3.68 -14.95 12.07
C ASN A 122 4.73 -15.14 13.18
N GLU A 123 5.13 -14.06 13.85
CA GLU A 123 5.96 -14.11 15.08
C GLU A 123 5.18 -14.57 16.31
N GLY A 124 3.85 -14.80 16.18
CA GLY A 124 3.01 -15.35 17.23
C GLY A 124 2.28 -14.29 18.08
N MET A 125 2.22 -13.04 17.63
CA MET A 125 1.39 -12.03 18.29
C MET A 125 -0.09 -12.39 18.15
N ASP A 126 -0.80 -12.41 19.29
CA ASP A 126 -2.25 -12.64 19.33
C ASP A 126 -3.01 -11.31 19.30
N PHE A 127 -3.96 -11.19 18.36
CA PHE A 127 -4.77 -9.99 18.13
C PHE A 127 -6.17 -10.08 18.79
N GLY A 128 -6.40 -11.05 19.64
CA GLY A 128 -7.65 -11.25 20.37
C GLY A 128 -8.36 -12.56 20.00
N GLY A 129 -7.57 -13.59 19.72
CA GLY A 129 -8.01 -14.94 19.41
C GLY A 129 -8.14 -15.23 17.92
N ALA A 130 -8.49 -16.47 17.60
CA ALA A 130 -8.45 -17.01 16.25
C ALA A 130 -9.20 -16.17 15.21
N ASP A 131 -10.40 -15.67 15.56
CA ASP A 131 -11.22 -14.88 14.63
C ASP A 131 -10.59 -13.52 14.31
N GLN A 132 -9.94 -12.86 15.29
CA GLN A 132 -9.26 -11.59 15.08
C GLN A 132 -7.94 -11.76 14.35
N ASN A 133 -7.23 -12.85 14.58
CA ASN A 133 -6.05 -13.21 13.83
C ASN A 133 -6.40 -13.49 12.36
N ALA A 134 -7.47 -14.24 12.10
CA ALA A 134 -7.95 -14.50 10.75
C ALA A 134 -8.47 -13.23 10.03
N LEU A 135 -9.15 -12.34 10.77
CA LEU A 135 -9.52 -11.02 10.25
C LEU A 135 -8.30 -10.24 9.77
N LEU A 136 -7.27 -10.13 10.61
CA LEU A 136 -6.05 -9.39 10.28
C LEU A 136 -5.36 -10.00 9.06
N GLU A 137 -5.21 -11.32 9.05
CA GLU A 137 -4.55 -12.07 7.97
C GLU A 137 -5.28 -11.88 6.64
N ALA A 138 -6.59 -12.15 6.60
CA ALA A 138 -7.40 -11.97 5.40
C ALA A 138 -7.36 -10.52 4.88
N TRP A 139 -7.43 -9.54 5.78
CA TRP A 139 -7.34 -8.13 5.43
C TRP A 139 -5.99 -7.75 4.84
N CYS A 140 -4.91 -8.23 5.43
CA CYS A 140 -3.55 -7.97 4.95
C CYS A 140 -3.33 -8.54 3.55
N TYR A 141 -3.74 -9.78 3.30
CA TYR A 141 -3.69 -10.38 1.96
C TYR A 141 -4.57 -9.64 0.96
N PHE A 142 -5.78 -9.22 1.35
CA PHE A 142 -6.64 -8.41 0.51
C PHE A 142 -5.98 -7.10 0.07
N VAL A 143 -5.46 -6.32 1.02
CA VAL A 143 -4.81 -5.03 0.73
C VAL A 143 -3.54 -5.21 -0.09
N SER A 144 -2.72 -6.20 0.23
CA SER A 144 -1.51 -6.53 -0.54
C SER A 144 -1.88 -6.96 -1.96
N GLY A 145 -2.93 -7.77 -2.13
CA GLY A 145 -3.39 -8.24 -3.42
C GLY A 145 -3.90 -7.12 -4.33
N VAL A 146 -4.75 -6.22 -3.82
CA VAL A 146 -5.22 -5.08 -4.62
C VAL A 146 -4.08 -4.12 -4.96
N SER A 147 -3.11 -3.95 -4.05
CA SER A 147 -1.96 -3.07 -4.28
C SER A 147 -1.03 -3.61 -5.37
N HIS A 148 -0.64 -4.89 -5.30
CA HIS A 148 0.18 -5.52 -6.34
C HIS A 148 -0.56 -5.61 -7.68
N GLY A 149 -1.85 -5.99 -7.67
CA GLY A 149 -2.65 -6.04 -8.87
C GLY A 149 -2.72 -4.69 -9.59
N THR A 150 -2.90 -3.60 -8.85
CA THR A 150 -2.92 -2.24 -9.41
C THR A 150 -1.53 -1.84 -9.94
N LEU A 151 -0.46 -2.10 -9.17
CA LEU A 151 0.91 -1.82 -9.65
C LEU A 151 1.22 -2.54 -10.96
N GLY A 152 0.82 -3.82 -11.10
CA GLY A 152 1.04 -4.57 -12.32
C GLY A 152 0.18 -4.09 -13.49
N LEU A 153 -1.02 -3.52 -13.26
CA LEU A 153 -1.84 -2.94 -14.33
C LEU A 153 -1.30 -1.59 -14.82
N ASP A 154 -0.69 -0.80 -13.95
CA ASP A 154 -0.35 0.60 -14.24
C ASP A 154 1.13 0.81 -14.58
N PHE A 155 2.01 -0.13 -14.22
CA PHE A 155 3.46 -0.06 -14.47
C PHE A 155 3.95 -1.29 -15.25
N ASP A 156 4.92 -1.10 -16.13
CA ASP A 156 5.51 -2.19 -16.93
C ASP A 156 6.31 -3.18 -16.06
N GLN A 157 6.85 -2.71 -14.96
CA GLN A 157 7.59 -3.49 -13.98
C GLN A 157 7.33 -2.96 -12.58
N ALA A 158 7.27 -3.86 -11.59
CA ALA A 158 7.18 -3.50 -10.18
C ALA A 158 7.82 -4.59 -9.29
N ASN A 159 8.06 -4.26 -8.02
CA ASN A 159 8.53 -5.26 -7.07
C ASN A 159 7.36 -6.06 -6.50
N ILE A 160 7.54 -7.36 -6.36
CA ILE A 160 6.67 -8.23 -5.56
C ILE A 160 7.29 -8.32 -4.17
N ILE A 161 6.56 -7.86 -3.15
CA ILE A 161 7.08 -7.75 -1.79
C ILE A 161 6.22 -8.59 -0.83
N PRO A 162 6.52 -9.89 -0.65
CA PRO A 162 5.90 -10.69 0.42
C PRO A 162 6.34 -10.18 1.80
N TRP A 163 5.58 -10.57 2.84
CA TRP A 163 5.80 -10.06 4.20
C TRP A 163 7.18 -10.44 4.79
N ASP A 164 7.79 -11.52 4.32
CA ASP A 164 9.09 -12.06 4.74
C ASP A 164 10.24 -11.71 3.77
N ALA A 165 10.00 -10.79 2.82
CA ALA A 165 11.00 -10.44 1.81
C ALA A 165 12.23 -9.74 2.42
N ASP A 166 13.41 -10.14 1.96
CA ASP A 166 14.62 -9.33 2.13
C ASP A 166 14.61 -8.20 1.07
N ILE A 167 14.34 -6.99 1.55
CA ILE A 167 14.23 -5.79 0.70
C ILE A 167 15.51 -5.52 -0.09
N SER A 168 16.69 -5.95 0.41
CA SER A 168 17.98 -5.72 -0.25
C SER A 168 18.18 -6.57 -1.51
N THR A 169 17.37 -7.61 -1.69
CA THR A 169 17.46 -8.55 -2.81
C THR A 169 16.33 -8.41 -3.82
N LEU A 170 15.42 -7.45 -3.61
CA LEU A 170 14.26 -7.26 -4.47
C LEU A 170 14.66 -6.77 -5.86
N GLU A 171 14.06 -7.38 -6.87
CA GLU A 171 14.19 -7.00 -8.26
C GLU A 171 12.82 -6.61 -8.84
N LEU A 172 12.84 -5.71 -9.81
CA LEU A 172 11.64 -5.41 -10.58
C LEU A 172 11.23 -6.64 -11.39
N LYS A 173 9.95 -7.00 -11.35
CA LYS A 173 9.35 -8.08 -12.10
C LYS A 173 8.44 -7.52 -13.20
N PRO A 174 8.30 -8.23 -14.33
CA PRO A 174 7.35 -7.87 -15.37
C PRO A 174 5.94 -7.73 -14.82
N TRP A 175 5.13 -6.88 -15.43
CA TRP A 175 3.78 -6.58 -14.97
C TRP A 175 2.89 -7.84 -14.84
N GLU A 176 3.05 -8.81 -15.72
CA GLU A 176 2.30 -10.08 -15.69
C GLU A 176 2.55 -10.86 -14.40
N GLU A 177 3.81 -10.92 -13.96
CA GLU A 177 4.17 -11.59 -12.71
C GLU A 177 3.61 -10.84 -11.50
N VAL A 178 3.64 -9.49 -11.53
CA VAL A 178 3.11 -8.66 -10.45
C VAL A 178 1.59 -8.80 -10.34
N VAL A 179 0.88 -8.81 -11.48
CA VAL A 179 -0.57 -9.08 -11.52
C VAL A 179 -0.88 -10.47 -10.99
N ALA A 180 -0.13 -11.49 -11.43
CA ALA A 180 -0.33 -12.86 -10.96
C ALA A 180 -0.14 -12.99 -9.45
N ALA A 181 0.88 -12.33 -8.88
CA ALA A 181 1.11 -12.27 -7.44
C ALA A 181 -0.05 -11.56 -6.72
N GLY A 182 -0.55 -10.46 -7.26
CA GLY A 182 -1.72 -9.76 -6.72
C GLY A 182 -2.97 -10.64 -6.68
N LEU A 183 -3.24 -11.38 -7.76
CA LEU A 183 -4.37 -12.32 -7.83
C LEU A 183 -4.23 -13.46 -6.83
N GLN A 184 -3.03 -14.04 -6.69
CA GLN A 184 -2.77 -15.09 -5.70
C GLN A 184 -3.03 -14.58 -4.27
N LEU A 185 -2.59 -13.38 -3.92
CA LEU A 185 -2.86 -12.77 -2.60
C LEU A 185 -4.36 -12.55 -2.37
N LEU A 186 -5.12 -12.18 -3.40
CA LEU A 186 -6.58 -12.09 -3.29
C LEU A 186 -7.23 -13.46 -3.09
N ASP A 187 -6.73 -14.52 -3.73
CA ASP A 187 -7.21 -15.89 -3.52
C ASP A 187 -6.95 -16.35 -2.07
N GLU A 188 -5.78 -16.02 -1.48
CA GLU A 188 -5.49 -16.28 -0.07
C GLU A 188 -6.47 -15.55 0.86
N ALA A 189 -6.72 -14.26 0.59
CA ALA A 189 -7.70 -13.48 1.35
C ALA A 189 -9.09 -14.10 1.31
N ILE A 190 -9.54 -14.55 0.13
CA ILE A 190 -10.83 -15.22 -0.08
C ILE A 190 -10.88 -16.55 0.68
N ALA A 191 -9.82 -17.35 0.61
CA ALA A 191 -9.76 -18.65 1.29
C ALA A 191 -9.86 -18.50 2.80
N ILE A 192 -9.09 -17.57 3.40
CA ILE A 192 -9.10 -17.29 4.84
C ILE A 192 -10.48 -16.75 5.24
N ALA A 193 -11.04 -15.81 4.49
CA ALA A 193 -12.35 -15.23 4.79
C ALA A 193 -13.47 -16.28 4.75
N ASN A 194 -13.44 -17.21 3.81
CA ASN A 194 -14.43 -18.29 3.72
C ASN A 194 -14.28 -19.37 4.82
N ALA A 195 -13.07 -19.54 5.35
CA ALA A 195 -12.81 -20.56 6.38
C ALA A 195 -13.08 -20.08 7.81
N ASN A 196 -13.26 -18.79 8.03
CA ASN A 196 -13.36 -18.18 9.35
C ASN A 196 -14.61 -17.30 9.49
N SER A 197 -14.90 -16.85 10.74
CA SER A 197 -16.04 -15.98 11.03
C SER A 197 -15.55 -14.72 11.76
N PHE A 198 -15.64 -13.57 11.09
CA PHE A 198 -15.23 -12.29 11.65
C PHE A 198 -16.01 -11.13 11.02
N THR A 199 -15.84 -9.94 11.61
CA THR A 199 -16.39 -8.69 11.06
C THR A 199 -15.25 -7.68 10.87
N VAL A 200 -15.09 -7.18 9.65
CA VAL A 200 -14.16 -6.07 9.34
C VAL A 200 -14.73 -4.79 9.98
N PRO A 201 -13.95 -4.09 10.81
CA PRO A 201 -14.43 -2.89 11.47
C PRO A 201 -14.77 -1.76 10.49
N PRO A 202 -15.86 -0.99 10.70
CA PRO A 202 -16.25 0.09 9.79
C PRO A 202 -15.19 1.17 9.62
N LYS A 203 -14.32 1.37 10.59
CA LYS A 203 -13.20 2.32 10.50
C LYS A 203 -12.15 1.94 9.44
N TRP A 204 -12.11 0.66 9.01
CA TRP A 204 -11.20 0.18 7.96
C TRP A 204 -11.75 0.40 6.55
N THR A 205 -13.07 0.53 6.42
CA THR A 205 -13.82 0.52 5.17
C THR A 205 -14.54 1.84 4.86
N GLY A 206 -14.23 2.88 5.62
CA GLY A 206 -14.88 4.19 5.43
C GLY A 206 -16.27 4.32 6.00
N GLY A 207 -16.64 3.47 6.97
CA GLY A 207 -17.88 3.59 7.73
C GLY A 207 -18.85 2.41 7.61
N VAL A 208 -18.54 1.41 6.80
CA VAL A 208 -19.39 0.23 6.58
C VAL A 208 -18.71 -1.00 7.19
N ALA A 209 -19.34 -1.65 8.17
CA ALA A 209 -18.89 -2.94 8.65
C ALA A 209 -19.12 -4.01 7.57
N MET A 210 -18.19 -4.94 7.41
CA MET A 210 -18.31 -6.07 6.48
C MET A 210 -18.10 -7.38 7.21
N THR A 211 -18.91 -8.38 6.88
CA THR A 211 -18.67 -9.76 7.29
C THR A 211 -17.49 -10.37 6.53
N ASN A 212 -16.99 -11.50 7.01
CA ASN A 212 -15.99 -12.30 6.28
C ASN A 212 -16.46 -12.66 4.86
N VAL A 213 -17.73 -12.99 4.68
CA VAL A 213 -18.32 -13.32 3.36
C VAL A 213 -18.30 -12.10 2.43
N GLU A 214 -18.66 -10.94 2.94
CA GLU A 214 -18.61 -9.69 2.16
C GLU A 214 -17.17 -9.28 1.80
N LEU A 215 -16.19 -9.54 2.67
CA LEU A 215 -14.78 -9.36 2.33
C LEU A 215 -14.35 -10.32 1.20
N ALA A 216 -14.74 -11.59 1.25
CA ALA A 216 -14.45 -12.54 0.19
C ALA A 216 -15.09 -12.12 -1.16
N GLN A 217 -16.32 -11.61 -1.13
CA GLN A 217 -16.99 -11.07 -2.32
C GLN A 217 -16.29 -9.83 -2.86
N LEU A 218 -15.86 -8.93 -1.99
CA LEU A 218 -15.09 -7.73 -2.37
C LEU A 218 -13.77 -8.12 -3.03
N ALA A 219 -13.00 -9.04 -2.42
CA ALA A 219 -11.74 -9.55 -2.96
C ALA A 219 -11.96 -10.20 -4.32
N SER A 220 -13.01 -11.01 -4.49
CA SER A 220 -13.39 -11.62 -5.76
C SER A 220 -13.74 -10.57 -6.82
N GLY A 221 -14.42 -9.48 -6.44
CA GLY A 221 -14.72 -8.37 -7.33
C GLY A 221 -13.45 -7.65 -7.83
N PHE A 222 -12.47 -7.42 -6.95
CA PHE A 222 -11.17 -6.87 -7.35
C PHE A 222 -10.38 -7.83 -8.23
N ALA A 223 -10.36 -9.13 -7.92
CA ALA A 223 -9.71 -10.14 -8.75
C ALA A 223 -10.31 -10.18 -10.16
N ALA A 224 -11.64 -10.18 -10.28
CA ALA A 224 -12.33 -10.16 -11.58
C ALA A 224 -12.01 -8.87 -12.37
N ARG A 225 -11.97 -7.70 -11.71
CA ARG A 225 -11.59 -6.44 -12.34
C ARG A 225 -10.14 -6.47 -12.84
N ILE A 226 -9.21 -6.95 -12.01
CA ILE A 226 -7.79 -7.07 -12.39
C ILE A 226 -7.65 -8.01 -13.59
N MET A 227 -8.29 -9.18 -13.58
CA MET A 227 -8.26 -10.12 -14.70
C MET A 227 -8.82 -9.50 -15.99
N ALA A 228 -9.95 -8.79 -15.91
CA ALA A 228 -10.55 -8.16 -17.08
C ALA A 228 -9.69 -7.02 -17.66
N SER A 229 -8.83 -6.39 -16.83
CA SER A 229 -7.99 -5.26 -17.22
C SER A 229 -6.62 -5.66 -17.78
N GLN A 230 -6.29 -6.95 -17.87
CA GLN A 230 -5.00 -7.44 -18.37
C GLN A 230 -4.87 -7.38 -19.90
N SER A 231 -5.94 -7.09 -20.64
CA SER A 231 -5.86 -6.97 -22.11
C SER A 231 -5.11 -5.67 -22.47
N ARG A 232 -3.85 -5.79 -22.81
CA ARG A 232 -2.97 -4.72 -23.33
C ARG A 232 -2.69 -4.96 -24.80
#